data_4bb69386d1b41334e62de997ba37895d
#
_entry.id   4bb69386d1b41334e62de997ba37895d
#
_cell.length_a   1.000
_cell.length_b   1.000
_cell.length_c   1.000
_cell.angle_alpha   90.00
_cell.angle_beta   90.00
_cell.angle_gamma   90.00
#
_symmetry.space_group_name_H-M   'P 1'
#
loop_
_entity.id
_entity.type
_entity.pdbx_description
1 polymer ?
#
loop_
_entity_poly.entity_id
_entity_poly.type
_entity_poly.pdbx_seq_one_letter_code
_entity_poly.pdbx_strand_id
1 'polypeptide(L)'
;MASNQIDMSNKVVLITGGSRGLGRAMALGFAEAGADLIITSRKIESCEATAKEIEALGRQAMPYACHVGYWEQCDALVDAAYERFGRIDVLINNAGMSPHYDTAASIPEVLYDKVLDVNLKGTFRLCANVGQRMLEGAGGAIINVSSTAAIRPTKEVITYAAAKAGVNAMTEAFADAYGPKVRVNCIMPGPFLTDISKAWDMDAFNARAQERIAMQRGGEAEEVAAAALYLASDGASYTTGAILKIDGGSK
;
A
#
# COMPACT_ATOMS: atom_id res chain seq x y z
N MET A 1 4.55 -31.40 10.84
CA MET A 1 4.23 -30.02 11.28
C MET A 1 3.64 -29.34 10.06
N ALA A 2 2.36 -28.93 10.09
CA ALA A 2 1.79 -28.15 9.00
C ALA A 2 2.59 -26.84 8.88
N SER A 3 3.03 -26.49 7.69
CA SER A 3 3.67 -25.20 7.45
C SER A 3 2.68 -24.10 7.84
N ASN A 4 3.05 -23.24 8.77
CA ASN A 4 2.27 -22.07 9.18
C ASN A 4 2.27 -20.96 8.09
N GLN A 5 2.32 -21.37 6.83
CA GLN A 5 2.40 -20.47 5.70
C GLN A 5 0.98 -20.00 5.37
N ILE A 6 0.78 -18.68 5.31
CA ILE A 6 -0.50 -18.08 4.96
C ILE A 6 -0.82 -18.46 3.52
N ASP A 7 -1.97 -19.10 3.30
CA ASP A 7 -2.46 -19.50 2.00
C ASP A 7 -3.43 -18.42 1.44
N MET A 8 -3.10 -17.90 0.27
CA MET A 8 -3.89 -16.94 -0.49
C MET A 8 -4.44 -17.53 -1.80
N SER A 9 -4.46 -18.86 -1.93
CA SER A 9 -5.01 -19.53 -3.10
C SER A 9 -6.46 -19.12 -3.35
N ASN A 10 -6.80 -18.88 -4.62
CA ASN A 10 -8.12 -18.41 -5.06
C ASN A 10 -8.49 -16.99 -4.56
N LYS A 11 -7.56 -16.20 -4.07
CA LYS A 11 -7.77 -14.78 -3.74
C LYS A 11 -7.29 -13.90 -4.88
N VAL A 12 -8.01 -12.82 -5.13
CA VAL A 12 -7.65 -11.76 -6.09
C VAL A 12 -7.25 -10.52 -5.31
N VAL A 13 -6.03 -10.04 -5.54
CA VAL A 13 -5.43 -8.92 -4.82
C VAL A 13 -5.14 -7.77 -5.76
N LEU A 14 -5.71 -6.60 -5.50
CA LEU A 14 -5.41 -5.35 -6.20
C LEU A 14 -4.38 -4.55 -5.41
N ILE A 15 -3.25 -4.24 -6.04
CA ILE A 15 -2.16 -3.45 -5.42
C ILE A 15 -1.87 -2.20 -6.24
N THR A 16 -2.07 -1.03 -5.62
CA THR A 16 -1.68 0.25 -6.24
C THR A 16 -0.21 0.55 -5.96
N GLY A 17 0.49 1.10 -6.98
CA GLY A 17 1.94 1.27 -6.90
C GLY A 17 2.70 -0.06 -6.83
N GLY A 18 2.12 -1.12 -7.38
CA GLY A 18 2.63 -2.49 -7.31
C GLY A 18 3.82 -2.80 -8.24
N SER A 19 4.31 -1.81 -9.00
CA SER A 19 5.38 -2.03 -9.99
C SER A 19 6.80 -1.83 -9.46
N ARG A 20 6.99 -1.42 -8.20
CA ARG A 20 8.31 -1.23 -7.57
C ARG A 20 8.22 -1.13 -6.06
N GLY A 21 9.37 -1.15 -5.39
CA GLY A 21 9.50 -0.93 -3.94
C GLY A 21 8.59 -1.82 -3.11
N LEU A 22 7.99 -1.28 -2.06
CA LEU A 22 7.11 -2.03 -1.15
C LEU A 22 5.93 -2.69 -1.87
N GLY A 23 5.32 -1.98 -2.84
CA GLY A 23 4.19 -2.51 -3.60
C GLY A 23 4.56 -3.76 -4.42
N ARG A 24 5.74 -3.77 -5.08
CA ARG A 24 6.23 -4.94 -5.80
C ARG A 24 6.58 -6.08 -4.83
N ALA A 25 7.24 -5.80 -3.72
CA ALA A 25 7.57 -6.82 -2.72
C ALA A 25 6.29 -7.47 -2.16
N MET A 26 5.26 -6.68 -1.84
CA MET A 26 3.96 -7.23 -1.44
C MET A 26 3.33 -8.05 -2.57
N ALA A 27 3.35 -7.57 -3.83
CA ALA A 27 2.79 -8.30 -4.96
C ALA A 27 3.41 -9.68 -5.13
N LEU A 28 4.74 -9.79 -5.07
CA LEU A 28 5.44 -11.06 -5.17
C LEU A 28 5.14 -11.96 -3.97
N GLY A 29 5.14 -11.43 -2.75
CA GLY A 29 4.77 -12.20 -1.55
C GLY A 29 3.35 -12.76 -1.60
N PHE A 30 2.37 -12.01 -2.13
CA PHE A 30 1.02 -12.52 -2.35
C PHE A 30 0.96 -13.57 -3.47
N ALA A 31 1.73 -13.42 -4.54
CA ALA A 31 1.83 -14.41 -5.60
C ALA A 31 2.44 -15.72 -5.10
N GLU A 32 3.51 -15.66 -4.32
CA GLU A 32 4.14 -16.82 -3.65
C GLU A 32 3.16 -17.53 -2.69
N ALA A 33 2.28 -16.76 -2.05
CA ALA A 33 1.22 -17.28 -1.19
C ALA A 33 0.01 -17.83 -1.99
N GLY A 34 0.00 -17.76 -3.32
CA GLY A 34 -1.01 -18.36 -4.19
C GLY A 34 -2.10 -17.43 -4.70
N ALA A 35 -2.02 -16.11 -4.50
CA ALA A 35 -3.00 -15.16 -4.99
C ALA A 35 -2.81 -14.83 -6.49
N ASP A 36 -3.90 -14.44 -7.15
CA ASP A 36 -3.88 -13.76 -8.44
C ASP A 36 -3.86 -12.25 -8.22
N LEU A 37 -3.14 -11.50 -9.09
CA LEU A 37 -2.79 -10.11 -8.81
C LEU A 37 -3.30 -9.14 -9.90
N ILE A 38 -3.75 -7.96 -9.44
CA ILE A 38 -3.96 -6.80 -10.28
C ILE A 38 -2.90 -5.76 -9.87
N ILE A 39 -1.98 -5.49 -10.78
CA ILE A 39 -0.84 -4.60 -10.54
C ILE A 39 -1.07 -3.28 -11.25
N THR A 40 -1.16 -2.21 -10.49
CA THR A 40 -1.36 -0.90 -11.11
C THR A 40 -0.29 0.12 -10.71
N SER A 41 0.11 0.89 -11.69
CA SER A 41 0.92 2.09 -11.57
C SER A 41 0.67 3.00 -12.79
N ARG A 42 1.34 4.16 -12.87
CA ARG A 42 1.15 5.12 -13.97
C ARG A 42 1.69 4.63 -15.32
N LYS A 43 2.68 3.75 -15.32
CA LYS A 43 3.35 3.24 -16.52
C LYS A 43 3.00 1.77 -16.71
N ILE A 44 2.36 1.46 -17.81
CA ILE A 44 1.93 0.10 -18.12
C ILE A 44 3.13 -0.86 -18.21
N GLU A 45 4.21 -0.43 -18.83
CA GLU A 45 5.41 -1.26 -19.04
C GLU A 45 6.01 -1.75 -17.69
N SER A 46 5.94 -0.89 -16.66
CA SER A 46 6.40 -1.26 -15.32
C SER A 46 5.46 -2.26 -14.64
N CYS A 47 4.14 -2.17 -14.91
CA CYS A 47 3.17 -3.14 -14.41
C CYS A 47 3.34 -4.49 -15.11
N GLU A 48 3.55 -4.50 -16.42
CA GLU A 48 3.80 -5.69 -17.24
C GLU A 48 5.07 -6.43 -16.78
N ALA A 49 6.13 -5.69 -16.43
CA ALA A 49 7.34 -6.30 -15.90
C ALA A 49 7.07 -7.10 -14.62
N THR A 50 6.35 -6.51 -13.65
CA THR A 50 5.96 -7.21 -12.41
C THR A 50 4.96 -8.33 -12.69
N ALA A 51 4.03 -8.14 -13.63
CA ALA A 51 3.08 -9.18 -14.01
C ALA A 51 3.78 -10.45 -14.54
N LYS A 52 4.81 -10.30 -15.36
CA LYS A 52 5.64 -11.43 -15.85
C LYS A 52 6.31 -12.20 -14.70
N GLU A 53 6.77 -11.50 -13.66
CA GLU A 53 7.36 -12.15 -12.49
C GLU A 53 6.30 -12.98 -11.72
N ILE A 54 5.09 -12.44 -11.58
CA ILE A 54 3.95 -13.12 -10.96
C ILE A 54 3.52 -14.35 -11.79
N GLU A 55 3.46 -14.21 -13.11
CA GLU A 55 3.15 -15.31 -14.03
C GLU A 55 4.20 -16.43 -13.96
N ALA A 56 5.48 -16.08 -13.79
CA ALA A 56 6.55 -17.06 -13.59
C ALA A 56 6.38 -17.88 -12.28
N LEU A 57 5.66 -17.33 -11.29
CA LEU A 57 5.25 -18.05 -10.07
C LEU A 57 3.96 -18.89 -10.27
N GLY A 58 3.45 -18.98 -11.50
CA GLY A 58 2.25 -19.76 -11.83
C GLY A 58 0.93 -19.08 -11.47
N ARG A 59 0.92 -17.77 -11.23
CA ARG A 59 -0.29 -17.02 -10.89
C ARG A 59 -0.77 -16.17 -12.06
N GLN A 60 -2.06 -15.80 -12.05
CA GLN A 60 -2.58 -14.84 -13.01
C GLN A 60 -2.21 -13.42 -12.58
N ALA A 61 -1.83 -12.59 -13.55
CA ALA A 61 -1.58 -11.18 -13.32
C ALA A 61 -2.34 -10.31 -14.33
N MET A 62 -2.85 -9.16 -13.87
CA MET A 62 -3.45 -8.13 -14.69
C MET A 62 -2.66 -6.83 -14.50
N PRO A 63 -1.78 -6.46 -15.42
CA PRO A 63 -1.18 -5.14 -15.42
C PRO A 63 -2.19 -4.09 -15.89
N TYR A 64 -2.25 -2.94 -15.18
CA TYR A 64 -3.18 -1.87 -15.54
C TYR A 64 -2.55 -0.50 -15.28
N ALA A 65 -2.60 0.41 -16.25
CA ALA A 65 -2.12 1.77 -16.08
C ALA A 65 -3.19 2.62 -15.38
N CYS A 66 -2.88 3.16 -14.19
CA CYS A 66 -3.77 4.04 -13.44
C CYS A 66 -2.95 5.07 -12.65
N HIS A 67 -3.34 6.33 -12.77
CA HIS A 67 -2.89 7.39 -11.87
C HIS A 67 -3.96 7.60 -10.80
N VAL A 68 -3.72 7.07 -9.60
CA VAL A 68 -4.70 7.05 -8.50
C VAL A 68 -5.19 8.44 -8.05
N GLY A 69 -4.49 9.50 -8.42
CA GLY A 69 -4.95 10.88 -8.18
C GLY A 69 -6.15 11.31 -9.05
N TYR A 70 -6.52 10.55 -10.06
CA TYR A 70 -7.66 10.81 -10.92
C TYR A 70 -8.81 9.85 -10.61
N TRP A 71 -9.95 10.44 -10.24
CA TRP A 71 -11.12 9.71 -9.77
C TRP A 71 -11.64 8.69 -10.80
N GLU A 72 -11.78 9.13 -12.04
CA GLU A 72 -12.28 8.33 -13.15
C GLU A 72 -11.34 7.16 -13.49
N GLN A 73 -10.03 7.35 -13.32
CA GLN A 73 -9.07 6.26 -13.53
C GLN A 73 -9.14 5.20 -12.43
N CYS A 74 -9.44 5.62 -11.18
CA CYS A 74 -9.69 4.67 -10.10
C CYS A 74 -10.95 3.83 -10.38
N ASP A 75 -12.01 4.46 -10.87
CA ASP A 75 -13.26 3.76 -11.21
C ASP A 75 -13.07 2.78 -12.35
N ALA A 76 -12.43 3.22 -13.43
CA ALA A 76 -12.13 2.36 -14.58
C ALA A 76 -11.23 1.17 -14.20
N LEU A 77 -10.26 1.36 -13.30
CA LEU A 77 -9.44 0.27 -12.77
C LEU A 77 -10.30 -0.77 -12.05
N VAL A 78 -11.21 -0.32 -11.18
CA VAL A 78 -12.08 -1.23 -10.40
C VAL A 78 -13.03 -1.98 -11.34
N ASP A 79 -13.62 -1.29 -12.32
CA ASP A 79 -14.51 -1.93 -13.31
C ASP A 79 -13.78 -3.00 -14.11
N ALA A 80 -12.59 -2.69 -14.63
CA ALA A 80 -11.76 -3.65 -15.36
C ALA A 80 -11.33 -4.86 -14.50
N ALA A 81 -11.05 -4.63 -13.21
CA ALA A 81 -10.72 -5.68 -12.27
C ALA A 81 -11.89 -6.66 -12.07
N TYR A 82 -13.09 -6.13 -11.87
CA TYR A 82 -14.29 -6.95 -11.72
C TYR A 82 -14.71 -7.64 -13.02
N GLU A 83 -14.54 -6.99 -14.17
CA GLU A 83 -14.75 -7.62 -15.49
C GLU A 83 -13.82 -8.83 -15.70
N ARG A 84 -12.55 -8.72 -15.30
CA ARG A 84 -11.53 -9.77 -15.52
C ARG A 84 -11.63 -10.92 -14.52
N PHE A 85 -11.88 -10.64 -13.23
CA PHE A 85 -11.80 -11.61 -12.15
C PHE A 85 -13.12 -11.85 -11.43
N GLY A 86 -14.14 -11.01 -11.64
CA GLY A 86 -15.43 -11.08 -10.97
C GLY A 86 -15.41 -10.63 -9.50
N ARG A 87 -14.22 -10.40 -8.92
CA ARG A 87 -14.03 -10.08 -7.50
C ARG A 87 -12.70 -9.39 -7.22
N ILE A 88 -12.64 -8.73 -6.10
CA ILE A 88 -11.40 -8.32 -5.41
C ILE A 88 -11.56 -8.78 -3.95
N ASP A 89 -10.65 -9.63 -3.47
CA ASP A 89 -10.65 -10.11 -2.08
C ASP A 89 -9.81 -9.23 -1.16
N VAL A 90 -8.74 -8.66 -1.72
CA VAL A 90 -7.83 -7.78 -0.99
C VAL A 90 -7.51 -6.55 -1.83
N LEU A 91 -7.67 -5.37 -1.23
CA LEU A 91 -7.20 -4.11 -1.79
C LEU A 91 -6.01 -3.61 -0.98
N ILE A 92 -4.89 -3.30 -1.66
CA ILE A 92 -3.72 -2.67 -1.03
C ILE A 92 -3.50 -1.29 -1.65
N ASN A 93 -3.83 -0.24 -0.91
CA ASN A 93 -3.60 1.15 -1.28
C ASN A 93 -2.17 1.55 -0.88
N ASN A 94 -1.20 1.25 -1.77
CA ASN A 94 0.21 1.52 -1.52
C ASN A 94 0.76 2.69 -2.35
N ALA A 95 0.12 3.07 -3.46
CA ALA A 95 0.60 4.18 -4.29
C ALA A 95 0.76 5.47 -3.46
N GLY A 96 1.91 6.12 -3.62
CA GLY A 96 2.21 7.35 -2.89
C GLY A 96 3.36 8.14 -3.51
N MET A 97 3.49 9.39 -3.10
CA MET A 97 4.60 10.27 -3.46
C MET A 97 4.92 11.25 -2.33
N SER A 98 6.20 11.55 -2.16
CA SER A 98 6.70 12.56 -1.22
C SER A 98 7.76 13.40 -1.93
N PRO A 99 7.38 14.45 -2.65
CA PRO A 99 8.31 15.32 -3.36
C PRO A 99 9.10 16.18 -2.39
N HIS A 100 10.35 16.50 -2.76
CA HIS A 100 11.16 17.48 -2.05
C HIS A 100 10.73 18.91 -2.39
N TYR A 101 10.91 19.81 -1.42
CA TYR A 101 10.73 21.25 -1.56
C TYR A 101 11.68 21.98 -0.58
N ASP A 102 12.06 23.21 -0.89
CA ASP A 102 13.03 23.96 -0.08
C ASP A 102 12.40 24.52 1.20
N THR A 103 11.21 25.14 1.09
CA THR A 103 10.46 25.70 2.21
C THR A 103 8.96 25.42 2.02
N ALA A 104 8.21 25.42 3.10
CA ALA A 104 6.76 25.25 3.03
C ALA A 104 6.08 26.35 2.17
N ALA A 105 6.61 27.59 2.22
CA ALA A 105 6.08 28.70 1.43
C ALA A 105 6.39 28.59 -0.07
N SER A 106 7.37 27.78 -0.47
CA SER A 106 7.73 27.57 -1.88
C SER A 106 6.93 26.43 -2.54
N ILE A 107 6.06 25.75 -1.80
CA ILE A 107 5.23 24.67 -2.36
C ILE A 107 4.14 25.32 -3.25
N PRO A 108 4.16 25.10 -4.58
CA PRO A 108 3.09 25.60 -5.42
C PRO A 108 1.80 24.79 -5.20
N GLU A 109 0.64 25.43 -5.34
CA GLU A 109 -0.67 24.80 -5.16
C GLU A 109 -0.82 23.50 -5.94
N VAL A 110 -0.38 23.49 -7.21
CA VAL A 110 -0.41 22.28 -8.06
C VAL A 110 0.38 21.11 -7.47
N LEU A 111 1.45 21.36 -6.73
CA LEU A 111 2.22 20.30 -6.06
C LEU A 111 1.52 19.83 -4.78
N TYR A 112 0.96 20.78 -4.03
CA TYR A 112 0.15 20.50 -2.85
C TYR A 112 -1.04 19.60 -3.21
N ASP A 113 -1.83 20.00 -4.20
CA ASP A 113 -2.99 19.24 -4.69
C ASP A 113 -2.59 17.84 -5.17
N LYS A 114 -1.51 17.74 -5.95
CA LYS A 114 -1.02 16.46 -6.45
C LYS A 114 -0.61 15.51 -5.32
N VAL A 115 -0.02 16.02 -4.24
CA VAL A 115 0.35 15.20 -3.08
C VAL A 115 -0.90 14.66 -2.39
N LEU A 116 -1.91 15.51 -2.18
CA LEU A 116 -3.17 15.08 -1.58
C LEU A 116 -3.95 14.14 -2.50
N ASP A 117 -4.01 14.44 -3.79
CA ASP A 117 -4.70 13.62 -4.78
C ASP A 117 -4.17 12.18 -4.80
N VAL A 118 -2.84 12.02 -4.81
CA VAL A 118 -2.22 10.70 -4.89
C VAL A 118 -2.26 9.97 -3.55
N ASN A 119 -1.92 10.65 -2.43
CA ASN A 119 -1.75 9.97 -1.15
C ASN A 119 -3.03 9.82 -0.33
N LEU A 120 -4.06 10.65 -0.59
CA LEU A 120 -5.29 10.70 0.21
C LEU A 120 -6.54 10.45 -0.65
N LYS A 121 -6.80 11.30 -1.65
CA LYS A 121 -8.02 11.23 -2.47
C LYS A 121 -8.15 9.88 -3.21
N GLY A 122 -7.06 9.41 -3.83
CA GLY A 122 -7.06 8.12 -4.53
C GLY A 122 -7.29 6.95 -3.57
N THR A 123 -6.66 6.96 -2.40
CA THR A 123 -6.89 5.97 -1.34
C THR A 123 -8.35 5.96 -0.90
N PHE A 124 -8.93 7.14 -0.66
CA PHE A 124 -10.36 7.27 -0.34
C PHE A 124 -11.25 6.66 -1.44
N ARG A 125 -11.00 7.03 -2.72
CA ARG A 125 -11.85 6.56 -3.81
C ARG A 125 -11.83 5.05 -3.96
N LEU A 126 -10.66 4.45 -3.89
CA LEU A 126 -10.52 2.99 -4.00
C LEU A 126 -11.12 2.28 -2.79
N CYS A 127 -10.93 2.78 -1.56
CA CYS A 127 -11.61 2.25 -0.37
C CYS A 127 -13.12 2.30 -0.54
N ALA A 128 -13.68 3.43 -1.00
CA ALA A 128 -15.12 3.60 -1.16
C ALA A 128 -15.71 2.68 -2.24
N ASN A 129 -15.09 2.63 -3.43
CA ASN A 129 -15.61 1.84 -4.55
C ASN A 129 -15.43 0.33 -4.31
N VAL A 130 -14.22 -0.11 -3.99
CA VAL A 130 -13.95 -1.55 -3.74
C VAL A 130 -14.64 -2.02 -2.48
N GLY A 131 -14.60 -1.23 -1.39
CA GLY A 131 -15.25 -1.59 -0.13
C GLY A 131 -16.76 -1.79 -0.28
N GLN A 132 -17.44 -0.92 -1.04
CA GLN A 132 -18.86 -1.08 -1.33
C GLN A 132 -19.15 -2.38 -2.10
N ARG A 133 -18.35 -2.70 -3.13
CA ARG A 133 -18.50 -3.96 -3.88
C ARG A 133 -18.17 -5.20 -3.04
N MET A 134 -17.21 -5.11 -2.13
CA MET A 134 -16.92 -6.17 -1.15
C MET A 134 -18.11 -6.39 -0.21
N LEU A 135 -18.77 -5.31 0.27
CA LEU A 135 -19.96 -5.40 1.12
C LEU A 135 -21.11 -6.11 0.40
N GLU A 136 -21.32 -5.83 -0.88
CA GLU A 136 -22.33 -6.46 -1.72
C GLU A 136 -21.98 -7.92 -2.06
N GLY A 137 -20.69 -8.24 -2.11
CA GLY A 137 -20.15 -9.57 -2.41
C GLY A 137 -19.84 -10.43 -1.17
N ALA A 138 -18.74 -11.13 -1.21
CA ALA A 138 -18.30 -12.09 -0.17
C ALA A 138 -17.50 -11.45 0.99
N GLY A 139 -17.38 -10.13 1.03
CA GLY A 139 -16.50 -9.44 1.97
C GLY A 139 -15.05 -9.34 1.47
N GLY A 140 -14.13 -8.99 2.36
CA GLY A 140 -12.72 -8.87 1.99
C GLY A 140 -11.88 -8.14 3.02
N ALA A 141 -10.67 -7.75 2.60
CA ALA A 141 -9.75 -6.97 3.41
C ALA A 141 -9.18 -5.77 2.61
N ILE A 142 -9.14 -4.62 3.23
CA ILE A 142 -8.50 -3.41 2.70
C ILE A 142 -7.29 -3.09 3.57
N ILE A 143 -6.15 -2.88 2.94
CA ILE A 143 -4.89 -2.52 3.59
C ILE A 143 -4.41 -1.20 3.01
N ASN A 144 -4.43 -0.17 3.83
CA ASN A 144 -3.87 1.13 3.47
C ASN A 144 -2.41 1.20 3.87
N VAL A 145 -1.57 1.86 3.08
CA VAL A 145 -0.18 2.10 3.41
C VAL A 145 -0.01 3.57 3.77
N SER A 146 0.22 3.81 5.06
CA SER A 146 0.51 5.14 5.62
C SER A 146 2.02 5.39 5.66
N SER A 147 2.52 6.04 6.70
CA SER A 147 3.93 6.31 6.97
C SER A 147 4.10 6.73 8.43
N THR A 148 5.26 6.47 9.01
CA THR A 148 5.63 7.06 10.31
C THR A 148 5.61 8.60 10.30
N ALA A 149 5.71 9.24 9.13
CA ALA A 149 5.51 10.69 8.98
C ALA A 149 4.11 11.15 9.41
N ALA A 150 3.10 10.27 9.41
CA ALA A 150 1.74 10.58 9.88
C ALA A 150 1.69 10.92 11.39
N ILE A 151 2.61 10.37 12.18
CA ILE A 151 2.68 10.56 13.64
C ILE A 151 3.95 11.27 14.10
N ARG A 152 4.96 11.36 13.23
CA ARG A 152 6.23 12.06 13.45
C ARG A 152 6.56 12.92 12.23
N PRO A 153 5.77 13.99 11.98
CA PRO A 153 5.98 14.85 10.82
C PRO A 153 7.28 15.62 10.96
N THR A 154 7.94 15.86 9.84
CA THR A 154 9.09 16.74 9.75
C THR A 154 8.81 17.88 8.76
N LYS A 155 9.62 18.95 8.83
CA LYS A 155 9.47 20.12 7.95
C LYS A 155 9.64 19.79 6.46
N GLU A 156 10.32 18.71 6.13
CA GLU A 156 10.59 18.26 4.76
C GLU A 156 9.39 17.55 4.10
N VAL A 157 8.37 17.15 4.88
CA VAL A 157 7.27 16.30 4.39
C VAL A 157 5.88 16.73 4.88
N ILE A 158 5.66 18.04 5.10
CA ILE A 158 4.43 18.57 5.74
C ILE A 158 3.16 18.08 5.02
N THR A 159 3.05 18.29 3.71
CA THR A 159 1.86 17.90 2.93
C THR A 159 1.67 16.39 2.86
N TYR A 160 2.77 15.66 2.70
CA TYR A 160 2.76 14.19 2.73
C TYR A 160 2.34 13.65 4.10
N ALA A 161 2.87 14.20 5.18
CA ALA A 161 2.53 13.81 6.55
C ALA A 161 1.03 14.04 6.83
N ALA A 162 0.50 15.20 6.43
CA ALA A 162 -0.92 15.52 6.55
C ALA A 162 -1.80 14.50 5.78
N ALA A 163 -1.42 14.18 4.53
CA ALA A 163 -2.13 13.16 3.74
C ALA A 163 -2.09 11.78 4.42
N LYS A 164 -0.94 11.36 4.93
CA LYS A 164 -0.80 10.06 5.60
C LYS A 164 -1.48 9.99 6.96
N ALA A 165 -1.57 11.11 7.69
CA ALA A 165 -2.41 11.20 8.88
C ALA A 165 -3.90 11.05 8.52
N GLY A 166 -4.34 11.65 7.42
CA GLY A 166 -5.68 11.44 6.87
C GLY A 166 -5.96 9.98 6.50
N VAL A 167 -4.97 9.25 5.96
CA VAL A 167 -5.10 7.81 5.68
C VAL A 167 -5.32 7.00 6.97
N ASN A 168 -4.64 7.35 8.08
CA ASN A 168 -4.87 6.69 9.37
C ASN A 168 -6.32 6.90 9.83
N ALA A 169 -6.81 8.15 9.83
CA ALA A 169 -8.19 8.48 10.21
C ALA A 169 -9.23 7.77 9.32
N MET A 170 -9.01 7.75 7.98
CA MET A 170 -9.89 7.04 7.06
C MET A 170 -9.91 5.53 7.30
N THR A 171 -8.79 4.94 7.70
CA THR A 171 -8.72 3.49 7.99
C THR A 171 -9.67 3.12 9.11
N GLU A 172 -9.67 3.88 10.21
CA GLU A 172 -10.58 3.66 11.34
C GLU A 172 -12.05 3.88 10.94
N ALA A 173 -12.33 4.96 10.21
CA ALA A 173 -13.68 5.27 9.77
C ALA A 173 -14.25 4.22 8.80
N PHE A 174 -13.46 3.73 7.83
CA PHE A 174 -13.89 2.67 6.93
C PHE A 174 -13.99 1.31 7.63
N ALA A 175 -13.19 1.03 8.66
CA ALA A 175 -13.33 -0.16 9.47
C ALA A 175 -14.68 -0.22 10.20
N ASP A 176 -15.12 0.91 10.74
CA ASP A 176 -16.45 1.05 11.35
C ASP A 176 -17.57 0.91 10.31
N ALA A 177 -17.44 1.60 9.17
CA ALA A 177 -18.46 1.63 8.12
C ALA A 177 -18.68 0.26 7.43
N TYR A 178 -17.63 -0.57 7.32
CA TYR A 178 -17.65 -1.80 6.53
C TYR A 178 -17.66 -3.09 7.35
N GLY A 179 -17.44 -2.99 8.66
CA GLY A 179 -17.57 -4.13 9.56
C GLY A 179 -19.02 -4.66 9.62
N PRO A 180 -19.21 -5.93 9.90
CA PRO A 180 -18.20 -6.98 10.13
C PRO A 180 -17.71 -7.67 8.84
N LYS A 181 -18.17 -7.26 7.66
CA LYS A 181 -17.98 -8.00 6.41
C LYS A 181 -16.66 -7.71 5.72
N VAL A 182 -16.16 -6.46 5.85
CA VAL A 182 -14.89 -6.04 5.30
C VAL A 182 -14.01 -5.50 6.43
N ARG A 183 -12.80 -6.01 6.53
CA ARG A 183 -11.79 -5.50 7.47
C ARG A 183 -10.96 -4.42 6.79
N VAL A 184 -10.71 -3.32 7.45
CA VAL A 184 -9.89 -2.21 6.94
C VAL A 184 -8.78 -1.93 7.94
N ASN A 185 -7.52 -2.10 7.52
CA ASN A 185 -6.36 -1.90 8.36
C ASN A 185 -5.30 -1.05 7.64
N CYS A 186 -4.31 -0.61 8.35
CA CYS A 186 -3.22 0.19 7.84
C CYS A 186 -1.86 -0.40 8.22
N ILE A 187 -0.95 -0.45 7.27
CA ILE A 187 0.49 -0.60 7.52
C ILE A 187 1.10 0.80 7.55
N MET A 188 1.86 1.09 8.60
CA MET A 188 2.57 2.35 8.78
C MET A 188 4.08 2.08 8.77
N PRO A 189 4.71 2.06 7.57
CA PRO A 189 6.13 1.77 7.45
C PRO A 189 7.00 2.94 7.93
N GLY A 190 8.15 2.60 8.50
CA GLY A 190 9.29 3.48 8.69
C GLY A 190 10.17 3.57 7.44
N PRO A 191 11.47 3.83 7.60
CA PRO A 191 12.39 3.84 6.47
C PRO A 191 12.69 2.42 5.98
N PHE A 192 12.29 2.14 4.74
CA PHE A 192 12.59 0.91 4.03
C PHE A 192 13.55 1.17 2.88
N LEU A 193 14.47 0.22 2.65
CA LEU A 193 15.39 0.26 1.53
C LEU A 193 14.65 -0.19 0.26
N THR A 194 14.47 0.76 -0.64
CA THR A 194 13.76 0.58 -1.92
C THR A 194 14.48 1.35 -3.02
N ASP A 195 13.92 1.39 -4.22
CA ASP A 195 14.48 2.22 -5.30
C ASP A 195 14.59 3.70 -4.95
N ILE A 196 13.72 4.18 -4.05
CA ILE A 196 13.75 5.58 -3.57
C ILE A 196 14.97 5.83 -2.69
N SER A 197 15.39 4.85 -1.90
CA SER A 197 16.56 5.00 -1.01
C SER A 197 17.90 5.05 -1.76
N LYS A 198 17.95 4.68 -3.04
CA LYS A 198 19.15 4.82 -3.88
C LYS A 198 19.59 6.29 -4.03
N ALA A 199 18.69 7.24 -3.81
CA ALA A 199 19.00 8.67 -3.83
C ALA A 199 19.41 9.22 -2.45
N TRP A 200 19.45 8.39 -1.41
CA TRP A 200 19.84 8.82 -0.07
C TRP A 200 21.36 8.83 0.09
N ASP A 201 21.84 9.71 0.95
CA ASP A 201 23.17 9.56 1.54
C ASP A 201 23.13 8.37 2.52
N MET A 202 23.61 7.22 2.07
CA MET A 202 23.53 5.98 2.83
C MET A 202 24.41 5.99 4.07
N ASP A 203 25.53 6.68 4.07
CA ASP A 203 26.41 6.79 5.25
C ASP A 203 25.72 7.62 6.34
N ALA A 204 25.14 8.75 5.97
CA ALA A 204 24.35 9.59 6.88
C ALA A 204 23.07 8.85 7.35
N PHE A 205 22.42 8.09 6.48
CA PHE A 205 21.27 7.27 6.85
C PHE A 205 21.65 6.18 7.87
N ASN A 206 22.72 5.40 7.61
CA ASN A 206 23.17 4.32 8.47
C ASN A 206 23.60 4.83 9.85
N ALA A 207 24.36 5.94 9.91
CA ALA A 207 24.73 6.57 11.18
C ALA A 207 23.49 6.95 12.01
N ARG A 208 22.50 7.58 11.37
CA ARG A 208 21.22 7.94 12.02
C ARG A 208 20.41 6.71 12.42
N ALA A 209 20.40 5.65 11.62
CA ALA A 209 19.68 4.42 11.91
C ALA A 209 20.23 3.74 13.17
N GLN A 210 21.56 3.71 13.35
CA GLN A 210 22.19 3.18 14.57
C GLN A 210 21.76 3.92 15.84
N GLU A 211 21.52 5.22 15.76
CA GLU A 211 21.11 6.02 16.93
C GLU A 211 19.60 5.97 17.18
N ARG A 212 18.78 5.97 16.11
CA ARG A 212 17.34 6.26 16.17
C ARG A 212 16.42 5.10 15.84
N ILE A 213 16.93 4.00 15.34
CA ILE A 213 16.14 2.80 15.05
C ILE A 213 16.62 1.66 15.94
N ALA A 214 15.72 1.02 16.68
CA ALA A 214 16.11 -0.06 17.60
C ALA A 214 16.76 -1.24 16.86
N MET A 215 16.31 -1.54 15.62
CA MET A 215 16.92 -2.55 14.76
C MET A 215 18.19 -2.08 14.05
N GLN A 216 18.60 -0.81 14.22
CA GLN A 216 19.83 -0.20 13.74
C GLN A 216 20.03 -0.26 12.21
N ARG A 217 18.97 -0.41 11.43
CA ARG A 217 18.97 -0.48 9.97
C ARG A 217 17.65 0.01 9.38
N GLY A 218 17.64 0.24 8.08
CA GLY A 218 16.39 0.30 7.33
C GLY A 218 15.75 -1.09 7.18
N GLY A 219 14.46 -1.15 6.93
CA GLY A 219 13.75 -2.38 6.59
C GLY A 219 14.02 -2.77 5.13
N GLU A 220 14.08 -4.06 4.85
CA GLU A 220 14.06 -4.58 3.48
C GLU A 220 12.63 -4.61 2.96
N ALA A 221 12.42 -4.39 1.65
CA ALA A 221 11.08 -4.28 1.08
C ALA A 221 10.22 -5.54 1.32
N GLU A 222 10.83 -6.71 1.35
CA GLU A 222 10.20 -8.01 1.58
C GLU A 222 9.64 -8.16 3.00
N GLU A 223 10.21 -7.46 3.99
CA GLU A 223 9.75 -7.53 5.39
C GLU A 223 8.34 -6.94 5.58
N VAL A 224 7.86 -6.09 4.67
CA VAL A 224 6.48 -5.57 4.72
C VAL A 224 5.45 -6.59 4.22
N ALA A 225 5.85 -7.52 3.35
CA ALA A 225 4.93 -8.49 2.72
C ALA A 225 4.28 -9.42 3.76
N ALA A 226 5.05 -9.88 4.76
CA ALA A 226 4.53 -10.74 5.82
C ALA A 226 3.40 -10.07 6.62
N ALA A 227 3.53 -8.78 6.92
CA ALA A 227 2.49 -8.03 7.63
C ALA A 227 1.24 -7.82 6.75
N ALA A 228 1.43 -7.55 5.45
CA ALA A 228 0.32 -7.42 4.52
C ALA A 228 -0.44 -8.76 4.37
N LEU A 229 0.28 -9.87 4.25
CA LEU A 229 -0.30 -11.22 4.23
C LEU A 229 -1.09 -11.52 5.51
N TYR A 230 -0.54 -11.22 6.69
CA TYR A 230 -1.26 -11.38 7.96
C TYR A 230 -2.58 -10.60 7.94
N LEU A 231 -2.54 -9.29 7.64
CA LEU A 231 -3.73 -8.45 7.65
C LEU A 231 -4.78 -8.86 6.60
N ALA A 232 -4.36 -9.47 5.49
CA ALA A 232 -5.24 -10.01 4.46
C ALA A 232 -5.88 -11.36 4.85
N SER A 233 -5.20 -12.16 5.67
CA SER A 233 -5.58 -13.55 5.98
C SER A 233 -6.68 -13.67 7.03
N ASP A 234 -7.21 -14.88 7.17
CA ASP A 234 -8.15 -15.24 8.23
C ASP A 234 -7.51 -15.18 9.63
N GLY A 235 -6.17 -15.23 9.72
CA GLY A 235 -5.44 -14.99 10.96
C GLY A 235 -5.68 -13.59 11.56
N ALA A 236 -6.13 -12.64 10.74
CA ALA A 236 -6.52 -11.29 11.15
C ALA A 236 -8.04 -11.09 11.26
N SER A 237 -8.83 -12.16 11.41
CA SER A 237 -10.31 -12.10 11.44
C SER A 237 -10.89 -11.17 12.51
N TYR A 238 -10.16 -10.92 13.60
CA TYR A 238 -10.55 -9.98 14.65
C TYR A 238 -9.73 -8.68 14.65
N THR A 239 -9.04 -8.38 13.51
CA THR A 239 -8.20 -7.19 13.33
C THR A 239 -8.82 -6.29 12.27
N THR A 240 -9.42 -5.17 12.70
CA THR A 240 -9.93 -4.10 11.85
C THR A 240 -9.73 -2.76 12.53
N GLY A 241 -9.54 -1.67 11.79
CA GLY A 241 -9.19 -0.34 12.31
C GLY A 241 -7.75 -0.23 12.84
N ALA A 242 -6.94 -1.27 12.73
CA ALA A 242 -5.59 -1.27 13.26
C ALA A 242 -4.61 -0.50 12.36
N ILE A 243 -3.69 0.23 13.00
CA ILE A 243 -2.56 0.89 12.37
C ILE A 243 -1.29 0.18 12.83
N LEU A 244 -0.81 -0.75 12.00
CA LEU A 244 0.34 -1.58 12.31
C LEU A 244 1.63 -0.87 11.92
N LYS A 245 2.38 -0.43 12.92
CA LYS A 245 3.66 0.24 12.73
C LYS A 245 4.77 -0.78 12.45
N ILE A 246 5.45 -0.64 11.31
CA ILE A 246 6.59 -1.46 10.90
C ILE A 246 7.75 -0.53 10.59
N ASP A 247 8.55 -0.20 11.60
CA ASP A 247 9.56 0.86 11.50
C ASP A 247 10.88 0.50 12.20
N GLY A 248 11.09 -0.77 12.53
CA GLY A 248 12.28 -1.21 13.25
C GLY A 248 12.41 -0.63 14.66
N GLY A 249 11.34 -0.09 15.25
CA GLY A 249 11.37 0.59 16.54
C GLY A 249 12.00 1.98 16.45
N SER A 250 11.67 2.75 15.40
CA SER A 250 12.11 4.16 15.27
C SER A 250 11.65 4.98 16.46
N LYS A 251 12.55 5.83 16.98
CA LYS A 251 12.35 6.73 18.15
C LYS A 251 11.94 8.12 17.70
#